data_0aa0c0ba2fc04c6d390c737425206a09
#
_entry.id   0aa0c0ba2fc04c6d390c737425206a09
#
_cell.length_a   1.000
_cell.length_b   1.000
_cell.length_c   1.000
_cell.angle_alpha   90.00
_cell.angle_beta   90.00
_cell.angle_gamma   90.00
#
_symmetry.space_group_name_H-M   'P 1'
#
loop_
_entity.id
_entity.type
_entity.pdbx_description
1 polymer ?
#
loop_
_entity_poly.entity_id
_entity_poly.type
_entity_poly.pdbx_seq_one_letter_code
_entity_poly.pdbx_strand_id
1 'polypeptide(L)'
;MALVFAIVCAALAREWVSNDSIPDAPSLTQLLPHIFLLQDLLDQEALSAGVWYVAIDFQLFALAALLLWLAGKIEARYPRLGILGPLFITLLTLASLFVFNRNQGLDETALYFFGSYGLGALAYWATRRRYGMAWLAVLCVVVLAALLVEFRGRILVAGCVMLLLGAARQSGALE
;
A
#
# COMPACT_ATOMS: atom_id res chain seq x y z
N MET A 1 -9.45 -17.12 -8.76
CA MET A 1 -10.02 -18.08 -7.79
C MET A 1 -10.73 -17.38 -6.63
N ALA A 2 -10.12 -16.41 -5.92
CA ALA A 2 -10.76 -15.71 -4.79
C ALA A 2 -12.08 -15.02 -5.16
N LEU A 3 -12.15 -14.32 -6.30
CA LEU A 3 -13.37 -13.66 -6.79
C LEU A 3 -14.51 -14.66 -7.03
N VAL A 4 -14.20 -15.78 -7.69
CA VAL A 4 -15.20 -16.84 -7.95
C VAL A 4 -15.73 -17.43 -6.64
N PHE A 5 -14.83 -17.66 -5.68
CA PHE A 5 -15.21 -18.15 -4.35
C PHE A 5 -16.10 -17.14 -3.61
N ALA A 6 -15.76 -15.85 -3.64
CA ALA A 6 -16.56 -14.79 -3.03
C ALA A 6 -17.98 -14.72 -3.65
N ILE A 7 -18.09 -14.80 -4.98
CA ILE A 7 -19.38 -14.81 -5.70
C ILE A 7 -20.24 -16.02 -5.31
N VAL A 8 -19.62 -17.21 -5.24
CA VAL A 8 -20.34 -18.45 -4.84
C VAL A 8 -20.80 -18.36 -3.39
N CYS A 9 -19.96 -17.89 -2.47
CA CYS A 9 -20.34 -17.71 -1.08
C CYS A 9 -21.47 -16.68 -0.92
N ALA A 10 -21.42 -15.56 -1.63
CA ALA A 10 -22.48 -14.55 -1.62
C ALA A 10 -23.80 -15.10 -2.22
N ALA A 11 -23.72 -15.92 -3.28
CA ALA A 11 -24.90 -16.57 -3.87
C ALA A 11 -25.57 -17.54 -2.88
N LEU A 12 -24.78 -18.38 -2.20
CA LEU A 12 -25.29 -19.29 -1.17
C LEU A 12 -25.86 -18.52 0.04
N ALA A 13 -25.19 -17.46 0.46
CA ALA A 13 -25.67 -16.64 1.59
C ALA A 13 -27.02 -15.98 1.29
N ARG A 14 -27.26 -15.52 0.06
CA ARG A 14 -28.55 -14.93 -0.36
C ARG A 14 -29.73 -15.92 -0.30
N GLU A 15 -29.45 -17.20 -0.53
CA GLU A 15 -30.51 -18.23 -0.43
C GLU A 15 -30.89 -18.53 1.03
N TRP A 16 -29.98 -18.31 1.98
CA TRP A 16 -30.16 -18.74 3.38
C TRP A 16 -30.45 -17.58 4.32
N VAL A 17 -30.04 -16.37 3.97
CA VAL A 17 -30.15 -15.18 4.83
C VAL A 17 -30.59 -13.98 3.99
N SER A 18 -31.73 -13.39 4.31
CA SER A 18 -32.15 -12.09 3.76
C SER A 18 -31.52 -10.99 4.61
N ASN A 19 -30.40 -10.44 4.18
CA ASN A 19 -29.71 -9.35 4.86
C ASN A 19 -29.15 -8.36 3.83
N ASP A 20 -29.42 -7.07 4.02
CA ASP A 20 -28.99 -5.97 3.13
C ASP A 20 -27.45 -5.84 3.04
N SER A 21 -26.71 -6.50 3.95
CA SER A 21 -25.24 -6.54 3.90
C SER A 21 -24.68 -7.57 2.91
N ILE A 22 -25.52 -8.40 2.28
CA ILE A 22 -25.08 -9.40 1.30
C ILE A 22 -25.11 -8.74 -0.08
N PRO A 23 -23.97 -8.63 -0.80
CA PRO A 23 -23.93 -8.02 -2.13
C PRO A 23 -24.91 -8.68 -3.11
N ASP A 24 -25.52 -7.90 -3.98
CA ASP A 24 -26.40 -8.37 -5.05
C ASP A 24 -25.65 -9.28 -6.05
N ALA A 25 -26.41 -9.92 -6.94
CA ALA A 25 -25.82 -10.75 -7.98
C ALA A 25 -24.94 -9.89 -8.91
N PRO A 26 -23.66 -10.24 -9.13
CA PRO A 26 -22.76 -9.41 -9.91
C PRO A 26 -23.22 -9.29 -11.35
N SER A 27 -23.28 -8.06 -11.87
CA SER A 27 -23.50 -7.80 -13.29
C SER A 27 -22.22 -8.04 -14.09
N LEU A 28 -22.34 -8.30 -15.40
CA LEU A 28 -21.17 -8.41 -16.28
C LEU A 28 -20.34 -7.12 -16.32
N THR A 29 -20.97 -5.97 -16.13
CA THR A 29 -20.30 -4.66 -16.07
C THR A 29 -19.47 -4.50 -14.79
N GLN A 30 -19.84 -5.13 -13.68
CA GLN A 30 -19.07 -5.16 -12.45
C GLN A 30 -17.93 -6.19 -12.51
N LEU A 31 -18.11 -7.30 -13.22
CA LEU A 31 -17.07 -8.35 -13.27
C LEU A 31 -15.78 -7.87 -13.95
N LEU A 32 -15.86 -7.08 -15.02
CA LEU A 32 -14.68 -6.60 -15.74
C LEU A 32 -13.75 -5.73 -14.85
N PRO A 33 -14.23 -4.69 -14.15
CA PRO A 33 -13.42 -3.95 -13.20
C PRO A 33 -12.80 -4.81 -12.11
N HIS A 34 -13.53 -5.82 -11.61
CA HIS A 34 -13.02 -6.72 -10.58
C HIS A 34 -11.94 -7.67 -11.08
N ILE A 35 -12.00 -8.12 -12.34
CA ILE A 35 -10.94 -8.95 -12.94
C ILE A 35 -9.62 -8.18 -13.01
N PHE A 36 -9.67 -6.87 -13.29
CA PHE A 36 -8.50 -5.99 -13.39
C PHE A 36 -8.19 -5.28 -12.07
N LEU A 37 -8.94 -5.53 -10.99
CA LEU A 37 -8.78 -4.88 -9.68
C LEU A 37 -8.89 -3.34 -9.76
N LEU A 38 -9.74 -2.85 -10.66
CA LEU A 38 -9.99 -1.43 -10.93
C LEU A 38 -11.38 -0.97 -10.46
N GLN A 39 -12.12 -1.80 -9.72
CA GLN A 39 -13.49 -1.51 -9.28
C GLN A 39 -13.58 -0.18 -8.52
N ASP A 40 -12.65 0.07 -7.59
CA ASP A 40 -12.67 1.28 -6.76
C ASP A 40 -12.33 2.55 -7.57
N LEU A 41 -11.46 2.42 -8.61
CA LEU A 41 -11.12 3.51 -9.54
C LEU A 41 -12.25 3.82 -10.52
N LEU A 42 -13.16 2.87 -10.75
CA LEU A 42 -14.29 2.98 -11.67
C LEU A 42 -15.62 3.15 -10.92
N ASP A 43 -15.56 3.47 -9.62
CA ASP A 43 -16.73 3.71 -8.76
C ASP A 43 -17.73 2.56 -8.79
N GLN A 44 -17.20 1.32 -8.79
CA GLN A 44 -17.99 0.09 -8.75
C GLN A 44 -17.92 -0.53 -7.35
N GLU A 45 -19.08 -0.85 -6.79
CA GLU A 45 -19.17 -1.48 -5.47
C GLU A 45 -18.40 -2.80 -5.43
N ALA A 46 -17.55 -2.95 -4.43
CA ALA A 46 -16.72 -4.15 -4.27
C ALA A 46 -17.57 -5.37 -3.91
N LEU A 47 -17.41 -6.47 -4.66
CA LEU A 47 -18.14 -7.73 -4.43
C LEU A 47 -17.78 -8.41 -3.11
N SER A 48 -16.72 -8.01 -2.46
CA SER A 48 -16.39 -8.37 -1.07
C SER A 48 -15.28 -7.47 -0.53
N ALA A 49 -15.22 -7.31 0.82
CA ALA A 49 -14.14 -6.60 1.49
C ALA A 49 -12.74 -7.20 1.17
N GLY A 50 -12.64 -8.50 0.97
CA GLY A 50 -11.38 -9.15 0.60
C GLY A 50 -10.86 -8.74 -0.77
N VAL A 51 -11.75 -8.54 -1.75
CA VAL A 51 -11.36 -8.09 -3.10
C VAL A 51 -10.88 -6.65 -3.08
N TRP A 52 -11.48 -5.80 -2.27
CA TRP A 52 -11.06 -4.42 -2.08
C TRP A 52 -9.59 -4.32 -1.58
N TYR A 53 -9.22 -5.08 -0.54
CA TYR A 53 -7.83 -5.12 -0.06
C TYR A 53 -6.86 -5.59 -1.13
N VAL A 54 -7.21 -6.62 -1.90
CA VAL A 54 -6.35 -7.12 -3.00
C VAL A 54 -6.18 -6.07 -4.09
N ALA A 55 -7.22 -5.29 -4.40
CA ALA A 55 -7.14 -4.21 -5.37
C ALA A 55 -6.17 -3.11 -4.92
N ILE A 56 -6.25 -2.69 -3.65
CA ILE A 56 -5.32 -1.70 -3.09
C ILE A 56 -3.88 -2.24 -3.10
N ASP A 57 -3.65 -3.48 -2.68
CA ASP A 57 -2.31 -4.08 -2.69
C ASP A 57 -1.73 -4.15 -4.10
N PHE A 58 -2.54 -4.52 -5.09
CA PHE A 58 -2.13 -4.51 -6.50
C PHE A 58 -1.77 -3.10 -6.98
N GLN A 59 -2.59 -2.09 -6.67
CA GLN A 59 -2.33 -0.69 -7.00
C GLN A 59 -1.03 -0.19 -6.35
N LEU A 60 -0.79 -0.51 -5.07
CA LEU A 60 0.44 -0.16 -4.34
C LEU A 60 1.67 -0.75 -5.02
N PHE A 61 1.60 -2.04 -5.35
CA PHE A 61 2.69 -2.71 -6.06
C PHE A 61 2.92 -2.12 -7.45
N ALA A 62 1.86 -1.92 -8.24
CA ALA A 62 1.94 -1.36 -9.59
C ALA A 62 2.53 0.07 -9.57
N LEU A 63 2.10 0.90 -8.63
CA LEU A 63 2.61 2.26 -8.44
C LEU A 63 4.09 2.26 -8.06
N ALA A 64 4.50 1.43 -7.11
CA ALA A 64 5.91 1.29 -6.73
C ALA A 64 6.76 0.78 -7.90
N ALA A 65 6.29 -0.25 -8.62
CA ALA A 65 6.98 -0.79 -9.79
C ALA A 65 7.13 0.26 -10.91
N LEU A 66 6.07 1.05 -11.16
CA LEU A 66 6.11 2.15 -12.12
C LEU A 66 7.15 3.21 -11.74
N LEU A 67 7.17 3.64 -10.47
CA LEU A 67 8.14 4.62 -9.99
C LEU A 67 9.58 4.12 -10.12
N LEU A 68 9.84 2.87 -9.76
CA LEU A 68 11.16 2.25 -9.87
C LEU A 68 11.56 2.06 -11.34
N TRP A 69 10.64 1.69 -12.22
CA TRP A 69 10.87 1.58 -13.64
C TRP A 69 11.21 2.95 -14.26
N LEU A 70 10.46 4.01 -13.93
CA LEU A 70 10.74 5.37 -14.37
C LEU A 70 12.11 5.84 -13.87
N ALA A 71 12.41 5.62 -12.59
CA ALA A 71 13.73 5.92 -12.03
C ALA A 71 14.85 5.23 -12.82
N GLY A 72 14.72 3.93 -13.06
CA GLY A 72 15.70 3.15 -13.83
C GLY A 72 15.86 3.65 -15.27
N LYS A 73 14.77 4.07 -15.94
CA LYS A 73 14.85 4.68 -17.28
C LYS A 73 15.63 6.00 -17.28
N ILE A 74 15.40 6.85 -16.27
CA ILE A 74 16.09 8.13 -16.14
C ILE A 74 17.57 7.89 -15.76
N GLU A 75 17.86 7.00 -14.82
CA GLU A 75 19.20 6.64 -14.39
C GLU A 75 20.05 6.04 -15.54
N ALA A 76 19.43 5.24 -16.40
CA ALA A 76 20.09 4.71 -17.60
C ALA A 76 20.53 5.83 -18.57
N ARG A 77 19.79 6.94 -18.61
CA ARG A 77 20.15 8.10 -19.42
C ARG A 77 21.12 9.05 -18.71
N TYR A 78 21.04 9.13 -17.39
CA TYR A 78 21.80 10.00 -16.52
C TYR A 78 22.42 9.22 -15.34
N PRO A 79 23.51 8.45 -15.55
CA PRO A 79 24.05 7.53 -14.52
C PRO A 79 24.48 8.22 -13.20
N ARG A 80 24.65 9.54 -13.23
CA ARG A 80 25.00 10.33 -12.04
C ARG A 80 23.86 10.45 -11.03
N LEU A 81 22.63 10.10 -11.42
CA LEU A 81 21.40 10.22 -10.62
C LEU A 81 21.00 8.91 -9.93
N GLY A 82 21.94 7.99 -9.66
CA GLY A 82 21.70 6.63 -9.15
C GLY A 82 20.99 6.49 -7.78
N ILE A 83 20.18 7.49 -7.39
CA ILE A 83 19.37 7.50 -6.17
C ILE A 83 17.89 7.78 -6.44
N LEU A 84 17.47 7.84 -7.73
CA LEU A 84 16.12 8.27 -8.08
C LEU A 84 15.06 7.29 -7.57
N GLY A 85 15.31 5.99 -7.59
CA GLY A 85 14.38 5.00 -7.06
C GLY A 85 14.03 5.26 -5.59
N PRO A 86 15.01 5.26 -4.67
CA PRO A 86 14.78 5.64 -3.28
C PRO A 86 14.17 7.03 -3.11
N LEU A 87 14.57 8.01 -3.93
CA LEU A 87 14.04 9.38 -3.87
C LEU A 87 12.55 9.41 -4.21
N PHE A 88 12.10 8.77 -5.30
CA PHE A 88 10.70 8.76 -5.71
C PHE A 88 9.82 8.07 -4.66
N ILE A 89 10.27 6.93 -4.14
CA ILE A 89 9.55 6.23 -3.06
C ILE A 89 9.49 7.11 -1.80
N THR A 90 10.59 7.80 -1.43
CA THR A 90 10.60 8.69 -0.27
C THR A 90 9.61 9.85 -0.45
N LEU A 91 9.64 10.53 -1.60
CA LEU A 91 8.75 11.66 -1.87
C LEU A 91 7.28 11.24 -1.83
N LEU A 92 6.94 10.10 -2.45
CA LEU A 92 5.57 9.62 -2.43
C LEU A 92 5.15 9.13 -1.04
N THR A 93 6.06 8.50 -0.28
CA THR A 93 5.80 8.12 1.12
C THR A 93 5.48 9.35 1.97
N LEU A 94 6.29 10.41 1.87
CA LEU A 94 6.05 11.65 2.60
C LEU A 94 4.74 12.33 2.16
N ALA A 95 4.50 12.42 0.85
CA ALA A 95 3.24 12.96 0.32
C ALA A 95 2.02 12.16 0.82
N SER A 96 2.13 10.83 0.85
CA SER A 96 1.06 9.99 1.39
C SER A 96 0.86 10.23 2.89
N LEU A 97 1.91 10.23 3.70
CA LEU A 97 1.81 10.40 5.16
C LEU A 97 1.24 11.77 5.57
N PHE A 98 1.60 12.84 4.87
CA PHE A 98 1.27 14.22 5.31
C PHE A 98 0.15 14.88 4.50
N VAL A 99 -0.16 14.39 3.29
CA VAL A 99 -1.16 15.00 2.39
C VAL A 99 -2.28 14.03 2.04
N PHE A 100 -1.96 12.94 1.32
CA PHE A 100 -3.00 12.07 0.75
C PHE A 100 -3.76 11.28 1.80
N ASN A 101 -3.09 10.79 2.83
CA ASN A 101 -3.69 10.07 3.94
C ASN A 101 -4.71 10.90 4.74
N ARG A 102 -4.68 12.23 4.61
CA ARG A 102 -5.60 13.16 5.29
C ARG A 102 -6.87 13.43 4.48
N ASN A 103 -6.88 13.08 3.21
CA ASN A 103 -8.02 13.28 2.33
C ASN A 103 -8.86 12.01 2.29
N GLN A 104 -10.06 12.04 2.90
CA GLN A 104 -10.99 10.90 2.90
C GLN A 104 -11.48 10.52 1.50
N GLY A 105 -11.49 11.44 0.54
CA GLY A 105 -11.83 11.12 -0.84
C GLY A 105 -10.78 10.27 -1.59
N LEU A 106 -9.65 9.94 -0.93
CA LEU A 106 -8.60 9.09 -1.50
C LEU A 106 -8.47 7.75 -0.77
N ASP A 107 -9.34 7.45 0.20
CA ASP A 107 -9.23 6.29 1.10
C ASP A 107 -9.37 4.92 0.40
N GLU A 108 -9.84 4.91 -0.84
CA GLU A 108 -9.91 3.73 -1.71
C GLU A 108 -8.74 3.63 -2.70
N THR A 109 -7.72 4.48 -2.57
CA THR A 109 -6.62 4.56 -3.53
C THR A 109 -5.27 4.15 -2.94
N ALA A 110 -4.36 3.67 -3.78
CA ALA A 110 -2.98 3.40 -3.39
C ALA A 110 -2.27 4.64 -2.80
N LEU A 111 -2.61 5.85 -3.25
CA LEU A 111 -1.99 7.09 -2.75
C LEU A 111 -2.19 7.27 -1.25
N TYR A 112 -3.39 6.93 -0.76
CA TYR A 112 -3.75 7.02 0.65
C TYR A 112 -2.96 6.04 1.53
N PHE A 113 -2.71 4.82 1.03
CA PHE A 113 -2.03 3.76 1.78
C PHE A 113 -0.52 3.72 1.53
N PHE A 114 -0.02 4.43 0.51
CA PHE A 114 1.38 4.35 0.10
C PHE A 114 2.37 4.70 1.22
N GLY A 115 1.99 5.57 2.15
CA GLY A 115 2.81 5.93 3.29
C GLY A 115 3.26 4.71 4.10
N SER A 116 2.31 3.85 4.47
CA SER A 116 2.61 2.61 5.22
C SER A 116 3.40 1.60 4.39
N TYR A 117 3.08 1.44 3.11
CA TYR A 117 3.78 0.55 2.18
C TYR A 117 5.22 1.02 1.93
N GLY A 118 5.40 2.30 1.63
CA GLY A 118 6.70 2.90 1.34
C GLY A 118 7.66 2.89 2.53
N LEU A 119 7.16 2.99 3.77
CA LEU A 119 7.97 2.83 4.99
C LEU A 119 8.70 1.48 5.01
N GLY A 120 8.06 0.39 4.57
CA GLY A 120 8.70 -0.93 4.45
C GLY A 120 9.86 -0.93 3.46
N ALA A 121 9.67 -0.36 2.28
CA ALA A 121 10.72 -0.24 1.26
C ALA A 121 11.90 0.63 1.75
N LEU A 122 11.59 1.76 2.41
CA LEU A 122 12.60 2.66 2.96
C LEU A 122 13.40 2.00 4.10
N ALA A 123 12.73 1.24 4.97
CA ALA A 123 13.39 0.46 6.02
C ALA A 123 14.36 -0.58 5.43
N TYR A 124 13.91 -1.30 4.39
CA TYR A 124 14.77 -2.26 3.70
C TYR A 124 16.02 -1.62 3.13
N TRP A 125 15.94 -0.46 2.47
CA TRP A 125 17.10 0.25 1.96
C TRP A 125 17.95 0.85 3.08
N ALA A 126 17.34 1.39 4.13
CA ALA A 126 18.03 1.92 5.29
C ALA A 126 18.94 0.86 5.92
N THR A 127 18.44 -0.34 6.16
CA THR A 127 19.18 -1.43 6.81
C THR A 127 20.33 -1.98 5.98
N ARG A 128 20.37 -1.73 4.68
CA ARG A 128 21.49 -2.09 3.79
C ARG A 128 22.64 -1.06 3.80
N ARG A 129 22.46 0.10 4.41
CA ARG A 129 23.46 1.16 4.46
C ARG A 129 24.35 1.06 5.69
N ARG A 130 25.58 1.57 5.59
CA ARG A 130 26.55 1.59 6.71
C ARG A 130 25.98 2.19 8.01
N TYR A 131 25.09 3.16 7.90
CA TYR A 131 24.43 3.84 9.03
C TYR A 131 22.94 3.48 9.13
N GLY A 132 22.62 2.20 9.00
CA GLY A 132 21.23 1.71 8.96
C GLY A 132 20.40 2.15 10.16
N MET A 133 20.96 2.10 11.37
CA MET A 133 20.26 2.54 12.59
C MET A 133 19.95 4.05 12.58
N ALA A 134 20.85 4.88 12.08
CA ALA A 134 20.60 6.32 11.97
C ALA A 134 19.45 6.61 10.96
N TRP A 135 19.42 5.90 9.84
CA TRP A 135 18.31 6.01 8.88
C TRP A 135 16.99 5.51 9.43
N LEU A 136 16.98 4.41 10.18
CA LEU A 136 15.79 3.95 10.89
C LEU A 136 15.31 4.97 11.92
N ALA A 137 16.23 5.63 12.64
CA ALA A 137 15.86 6.70 13.57
C ALA A 137 15.23 7.91 12.84
N VAL A 138 15.74 8.29 11.66
CA VAL A 138 15.12 9.33 10.83
C VAL A 138 13.71 8.93 10.40
N LEU A 139 13.51 7.69 9.95
CA LEU A 139 12.17 7.19 9.59
C LEU A 139 11.23 7.17 10.80
N CYS A 140 11.74 6.84 11.98
CA CYS A 140 10.98 6.92 13.23
C CYS A 140 10.50 8.35 13.52
N VAL A 141 11.37 9.34 13.36
CA VAL A 141 11.01 10.75 13.54
C VAL A 141 9.93 11.17 12.54
N VAL A 142 10.02 10.73 11.29
CA VAL A 142 9.00 10.99 10.26
C VAL A 142 7.65 10.36 10.66
N VAL A 143 7.65 9.11 11.13
CA VAL A 143 6.42 8.43 11.60
C VAL A 143 5.83 9.15 12.80
N LEU A 144 6.65 9.52 13.78
CA LEU A 144 6.19 10.27 14.95
C LEU A 144 5.61 11.64 14.56
N ALA A 145 6.26 12.35 13.64
CA ALA A 145 5.74 13.63 13.13
C ALA A 145 4.39 13.44 12.44
N ALA A 146 4.23 12.39 11.62
CA ALA A 146 2.96 12.09 10.97
C ALA A 146 1.84 11.76 11.99
N LEU A 147 2.16 11.00 13.05
CA LEU A 147 1.22 10.67 14.13
C LEU A 147 0.85 11.89 14.99
N LEU A 148 1.77 12.85 15.17
CA LEU A 148 1.50 14.11 15.87
C LEU A 148 0.62 15.05 15.06
N VAL A 149 0.77 15.05 13.73
CA VAL A 149 -0.08 15.85 12.84
C VAL A 149 -1.50 15.28 12.78
N GLU A 150 -1.62 13.97 12.64
CA GLU A 150 -2.90 13.26 12.65
C GLU A 150 -2.70 11.81 13.10
N PHE A 151 -3.25 11.46 14.26
CA PHE A 151 -3.11 10.10 14.79
C PHE A 151 -3.94 9.11 13.96
N ARG A 152 -3.25 8.11 13.37
CA ARG A 152 -3.87 7.00 12.65
C ARG A 152 -3.24 5.67 13.07
N GLY A 153 -4.04 4.76 13.60
CA GLY A 153 -3.57 3.47 14.12
C GLY A 153 -2.76 2.66 13.10
N ARG A 154 -3.11 2.72 11.81
CA ARG A 154 -2.37 2.02 10.75
C ARG A 154 -0.94 2.56 10.54
N ILE A 155 -0.71 3.88 10.70
CA ILE A 155 0.64 4.47 10.62
C ILE A 155 1.46 4.03 11.83
N LEU A 156 0.85 3.95 13.02
CA LEU A 156 1.49 3.41 14.21
C LEU A 156 1.92 1.95 14.00
N VAL A 157 1.01 1.11 13.51
CA VAL A 157 1.31 -0.31 13.20
C VAL A 157 2.42 -0.42 12.15
N ALA A 158 2.35 0.35 11.06
CA ALA A 158 3.38 0.36 10.02
C ALA A 158 4.76 0.77 10.60
N GLY A 159 4.79 1.79 11.47
CA GLY A 159 5.99 2.22 12.16
C GLY A 159 6.56 1.15 13.09
N CYS A 160 5.72 0.46 13.85
CA CYS A 160 6.14 -0.67 14.71
C CYS A 160 6.71 -1.81 13.87
N VAL A 161 6.04 -2.21 12.78
CA VAL A 161 6.53 -3.26 11.87
C VAL A 161 7.85 -2.85 11.22
N MET A 162 7.97 -1.60 10.77
CA MET A 162 9.22 -1.06 10.23
C MET A 162 10.38 -1.21 11.22
N LEU A 163 10.17 -0.86 12.49
CA LEU A 163 11.19 -0.97 13.53
C LEU A 163 11.55 -2.42 13.84
N LEU A 164 10.54 -3.30 13.95
CA LEU A 164 10.76 -4.72 14.22
C LEU A 164 11.56 -5.38 13.10
N LEU A 165 11.20 -5.15 11.84
CA LEU A 165 11.92 -5.68 10.68
C LEU A 165 13.33 -5.09 10.59
N GLY A 166 13.47 -3.79 10.85
CA GLY A 166 14.77 -3.13 10.88
C GLY A 166 15.69 -3.71 11.96
N ALA A 167 15.17 -3.90 13.17
CA ALA A 167 15.92 -4.50 14.28
C ALA A 167 16.26 -5.97 14.02
N ALA A 168 15.30 -6.77 13.54
CA ALA A 168 15.51 -8.17 13.22
C ALA A 168 16.59 -8.38 12.15
N ARG A 169 16.62 -7.50 11.15
CA ARG A 169 17.67 -7.55 10.14
C ARG A 169 19.05 -7.14 10.69
N GLN A 170 19.11 -6.13 11.55
CA GLN A 170 20.35 -5.67 12.17
C GLN A 170 20.94 -6.72 13.12
N SER A 171 20.08 -7.52 13.78
CA SER A 171 20.50 -8.62 14.66
C SER A 171 20.89 -9.91 13.93
N GLY A 172 20.77 -9.95 12.59
CA GLY A 172 21.04 -11.16 11.79
C GLY A 172 19.91 -12.21 11.86
N ALA A 173 18.77 -11.89 12.48
CA ALA A 173 17.64 -12.84 12.60
C ALA A 173 16.91 -13.11 11.28
N LEU A 174 17.19 -12.35 10.23
CA LEU A 174 16.59 -12.46 8.89
C LEU A 174 17.63 -12.79 7.80
N GLU A 175 18.78 -13.35 8.16
CA GLU A 175 19.78 -13.87 7.22
C GLU A 175 19.55 -15.33 6.88
#